data_012b26f6b0c8e887f64f65350074e115
#
_entry.id   012b26f6b0c8e887f64f65350074e115
#
_cell.length_a   1.000
_cell.length_b   1.000
_cell.length_c   1.000
_cell.angle_alpha   90.00
_cell.angle_beta   90.00
_cell.angle_gamma   90.00
#
_symmetry.space_group_name_H-M   'P 1'
#
loop_
_entity.id
_entity.type
_entity.pdbx_description
1 polymer ?
#
loop_
_entity_poly.entity_id
_entity_poly.type
_entity_poly.pdbx_seq_one_letter_code
_entity_poly.pdbx_strand_id
1 'polypeptide(L)'
;VTPFITEINQYPGLLDIAMAIEGIVNKRSSHASGVILFDEDPYEFGCFMKTPKGEIITQWDLHKCEACGMTKYDFLVTEVQDKIAETIRLLQKYNKIDSNLTLREVYNKYLHPEVLPLDDKTIWKALQENSVLNIFQFDSDVGSQAAKKIKPTNIMEMADANGLMRLMTAEKGAETPMEKYIRYKNNLSLWYQEMDRAGLTKEEQTAVEPYFKQSYGVPPSQEQLMRM
;
A
#
# COMPACT_ATOMS: atom_id res chain seq x y z
N VAL A 1 19.17 4.01 16.55
CA VAL A 1 19.73 2.95 17.43
C VAL A 1 20.66 3.57 18.47
N THR A 2 21.62 4.40 18.07
CA THR A 2 22.63 4.97 19.00
C THR A 2 22.02 5.77 20.16
N PRO A 3 21.02 6.69 19.94
CA PRO A 3 20.40 7.43 21.03
C PRO A 3 19.69 6.51 22.05
N PHE A 4 19.03 5.45 21.58
CA PHE A 4 18.37 4.47 22.43
C PHE A 4 19.38 3.71 23.33
N ILE A 5 20.47 3.23 22.74
CA ILE A 5 21.52 2.52 23.50
C ILE A 5 22.16 3.44 24.54
N THR A 6 22.43 4.69 24.17
CA THR A 6 22.98 5.68 25.09
C THR A 6 22.06 5.94 26.27
N GLU A 7 20.77 6.07 26.03
CA GLU A 7 19.76 6.32 27.05
C GLU A 7 19.57 5.12 27.98
N ILE A 8 19.39 3.91 27.43
CA ILE A 8 19.13 2.72 28.23
C ILE A 8 20.32 2.35 29.14
N ASN A 9 21.55 2.64 28.72
CA ASN A 9 22.75 2.37 29.49
C ASN A 9 22.88 3.27 30.75
N GLN A 10 22.09 4.34 30.87
CA GLN A 10 22.02 5.17 32.07
C GLN A 10 21.27 4.45 33.22
N TYR A 11 20.54 3.38 32.91
CA TYR A 11 19.72 2.63 33.86
C TYR A 11 20.22 1.18 33.95
N PRO A 12 21.18 0.87 34.86
CA PRO A 12 21.71 -0.50 35.00
C PRO A 12 20.61 -1.54 35.22
N GLY A 13 20.63 -2.62 34.46
CA GLY A 13 19.65 -3.71 34.52
C GLY A 13 18.33 -3.46 33.76
N LEU A 14 18.09 -2.27 33.25
CA LEU A 14 16.85 -1.97 32.49
C LEU A 14 16.78 -2.80 31.20
N LEU A 15 17.90 -2.96 30.50
CA LEU A 15 17.95 -3.78 29.29
C LEU A 15 17.62 -5.25 29.59
N ASP A 16 18.15 -5.81 30.66
CA ASP A 16 17.90 -7.20 31.05
C ASP A 16 16.43 -7.43 31.37
N ILE A 17 15.80 -6.48 32.08
CA ILE A 17 14.35 -6.51 32.37
C ILE A 17 13.55 -6.40 31.08
N ALA A 18 13.90 -5.49 30.17
CA ALA A 18 13.22 -5.31 28.88
C ALA A 18 13.29 -6.60 28.04
N MET A 19 14.47 -7.22 27.97
CA MET A 19 14.66 -8.50 27.28
C MET A 19 13.89 -9.66 27.92
N ALA A 20 13.74 -9.65 29.23
CA ALA A 20 12.99 -10.71 29.96
C ALA A 20 11.48 -10.64 29.70
N ILE A 21 10.94 -9.48 29.37
CA ILE A 21 9.51 -9.29 29.07
C ILE A 21 9.21 -9.31 27.55
N GLU A 22 10.24 -9.34 26.71
CA GLU A 22 10.07 -9.45 25.25
C GLU A 22 9.37 -10.77 24.88
N GLY A 23 8.39 -10.69 23.99
CA GLY A 23 7.58 -11.84 23.56
C GLY A 23 6.40 -12.17 24.49
N ILE A 24 6.27 -11.54 25.63
CA ILE A 24 5.09 -11.69 26.49
C ILE A 24 3.90 -10.98 25.85
N VAL A 25 2.76 -11.68 25.75
CA VAL A 25 1.52 -11.10 25.20
C VAL A 25 1.04 -9.97 26.10
N ASN A 26 1.06 -8.75 25.59
CA ASN A 26 0.59 -7.57 26.31
C ASN A 26 -0.94 -7.46 26.30
N LYS A 27 -1.55 -7.50 25.10
CA LYS A 27 -3.01 -7.35 24.92
C LYS A 27 -3.48 -8.07 23.66
N ARG A 28 -4.78 -8.30 23.61
CA ARG A 28 -5.50 -8.72 22.40
C ARG A 28 -6.53 -7.66 22.03
N SER A 29 -6.69 -7.41 20.75
CA SER A 29 -7.64 -6.44 20.21
C SER A 29 -8.17 -6.90 18.86
N SER A 30 -9.33 -6.38 18.43
CA SER A 30 -9.78 -6.56 17.05
C SER A 30 -8.82 -5.91 16.07
N HIS A 31 -8.71 -6.48 14.88
CA HIS A 31 -8.02 -5.86 13.75
C HIS A 31 -8.91 -4.75 13.16
N ALA A 32 -8.31 -3.66 12.73
CA ALA A 32 -9.07 -2.50 12.23
C ALA A 32 -9.86 -2.77 10.95
N SER A 33 -9.39 -3.69 10.09
CA SER A 33 -9.98 -3.97 8.77
C SER A 33 -10.07 -5.47 8.45
N GLY A 34 -9.37 -6.33 9.20
CA GLY A 34 -9.29 -7.76 8.92
C GLY A 34 -10.50 -8.52 9.43
N VAL A 35 -11.14 -9.24 8.53
CA VAL A 35 -12.29 -10.11 8.82
C VAL A 35 -11.98 -11.51 8.30
N ILE A 36 -12.33 -12.53 9.08
CA ILE A 36 -12.27 -13.92 8.62
C ILE A 36 -13.68 -14.34 8.25
N LEU A 37 -13.85 -14.88 7.05
CA LEU A 37 -15.11 -15.43 6.58
C LEU A 37 -15.06 -16.96 6.71
N PHE A 38 -16.18 -17.54 7.09
CA PHE A 38 -16.39 -18.97 7.23
C PHE A 38 -17.56 -19.40 6.37
N ASP A 39 -17.44 -20.53 5.71
CA ASP A 39 -18.52 -21.13 4.92
C ASP A 39 -19.49 -21.92 5.81
N GLU A 40 -19.06 -22.29 7.03
CA GLU A 40 -19.80 -23.07 8.01
C GLU A 40 -19.75 -22.37 9.39
N ASP A 41 -20.29 -23.00 10.43
CA ASP A 41 -20.29 -22.44 11.77
C ASP A 41 -18.84 -22.18 12.26
N PRO A 42 -18.44 -20.92 12.49
CA PRO A 42 -17.07 -20.59 12.89
C PRO A 42 -16.64 -21.28 14.20
N TYR A 43 -17.57 -21.63 15.09
CA TYR A 43 -17.27 -22.31 16.35
C TYR A 43 -16.79 -23.75 16.19
N GLU A 44 -16.99 -24.35 15.03
CA GLU A 44 -16.42 -25.66 14.71
C GLU A 44 -14.94 -25.60 14.30
N PHE A 45 -14.50 -24.42 13.86
CA PHE A 45 -13.13 -24.23 13.34
C PHE A 45 -12.13 -23.72 14.37
N GLY A 46 -12.58 -23.13 15.46
CA GLY A 46 -11.64 -22.54 16.39
C GLY A 46 -12.21 -21.94 17.65
N CYS A 47 -11.31 -21.38 18.44
CA CYS A 47 -11.62 -20.70 19.67
C CYS A 47 -11.84 -19.21 19.44
N PHE A 48 -12.91 -18.68 20.02
CA PHE A 48 -13.27 -17.27 19.95
C PHE A 48 -13.26 -16.61 21.34
N MET A 49 -13.15 -15.31 21.34
CA MET A 49 -13.27 -14.51 22.55
C MET A 49 -13.98 -13.19 22.27
N LYS A 50 -14.50 -12.56 23.32
CA LYS A 50 -15.03 -11.19 23.22
C LYS A 50 -13.96 -10.17 23.59
N THR A 51 -13.89 -9.11 22.80
CA THR A 51 -13.14 -7.92 23.19
C THR A 51 -13.86 -7.16 24.30
N PRO A 52 -13.20 -6.20 25.00
CA PRO A 52 -13.87 -5.34 25.96
C PRO A 52 -15.06 -4.56 25.37
N LYS A 53 -15.09 -4.36 24.04
CA LYS A 53 -16.20 -3.71 23.33
C LYS A 53 -17.32 -4.68 22.94
N GLY A 54 -17.18 -5.97 23.26
CA GLY A 54 -18.17 -7.00 22.95
C GLY A 54 -18.04 -7.64 21.55
N GLU A 55 -17.07 -7.23 20.75
CA GLU A 55 -16.80 -7.81 19.44
C GLU A 55 -16.26 -9.24 19.58
N ILE A 56 -16.68 -10.15 18.70
CA ILE A 56 -16.17 -11.52 18.68
C ILE A 56 -14.93 -11.54 17.77
N ILE A 57 -13.83 -12.04 18.32
CA ILE A 57 -12.56 -12.21 17.59
C ILE A 57 -12.04 -13.64 17.77
N THR A 58 -11.18 -14.09 16.86
CA THR A 58 -10.43 -15.35 17.03
C THR A 58 -9.43 -15.20 18.19
N GLN A 59 -9.19 -16.29 18.93
CA GLN A 59 -8.08 -16.30 19.90
C GLN A 59 -6.71 -16.44 19.21
N TRP A 60 -6.69 -16.89 17.98
CA TRP A 60 -5.48 -17.09 17.18
C TRP A 60 -5.08 -15.81 16.47
N ASP A 61 -3.77 -15.66 16.29
CA ASP A 61 -3.20 -14.67 15.39
C ASP A 61 -3.40 -15.06 13.92
N LEU A 62 -3.07 -14.15 13.00
CA LEU A 62 -3.24 -14.37 11.56
C LEU A 62 -2.56 -15.65 11.09
N HIS A 63 -1.30 -15.88 11.48
CA HIS A 63 -0.52 -17.03 11.00
C HIS A 63 -1.14 -18.35 11.41
N LYS A 64 -1.69 -18.43 12.62
CA LYS A 64 -2.40 -19.64 13.09
C LYS A 64 -3.72 -19.82 12.37
N CYS A 65 -4.46 -18.73 12.11
CA CYS A 65 -5.68 -18.79 11.31
C CYS A 65 -5.40 -19.30 9.90
N GLU A 66 -4.39 -18.78 9.23
CA GLU A 66 -3.95 -19.23 7.90
C GLU A 66 -3.48 -20.69 7.89
N ALA A 67 -2.74 -21.11 8.90
CA ALA A 67 -2.32 -22.50 9.04
C ALA A 67 -3.49 -23.49 9.23
N CYS A 68 -4.62 -22.99 9.74
CA CYS A 68 -5.87 -23.75 9.84
C CYS A 68 -6.77 -23.63 8.58
N GLY A 69 -6.26 -23.03 7.51
CA GLY A 69 -6.99 -22.88 6.25
C GLY A 69 -8.00 -21.71 6.22
N MET A 70 -7.96 -20.83 7.21
CA MET A 70 -8.84 -19.67 7.25
C MET A 70 -8.30 -18.56 6.36
N THR A 71 -9.17 -17.89 5.61
CA THR A 71 -8.80 -16.76 4.76
C THR A 71 -9.19 -15.42 5.39
N LYS A 72 -8.20 -14.54 5.55
CA LYS A 72 -8.43 -13.17 6.00
C LYS A 72 -8.77 -12.28 4.82
N TYR A 73 -9.83 -11.49 4.98
CA TYR A 73 -10.20 -10.41 4.07
C TYR A 73 -9.96 -9.06 4.75
N ASP A 74 -9.30 -8.16 4.06
CA ASP A 74 -9.07 -6.80 4.55
C ASP A 74 -10.02 -5.82 3.86
N PHE A 75 -10.90 -5.20 4.64
CA PHE A 75 -11.81 -4.16 4.16
C PHE A 75 -11.29 -2.79 4.59
N LEU A 76 -10.56 -2.16 3.71
CA LEU A 76 -10.02 -0.83 3.97
C LEU A 76 -11.04 0.25 3.56
N VAL A 77 -11.58 0.92 4.57
CA VAL A 77 -12.44 2.09 4.37
C VAL A 77 -11.57 3.34 4.40
N THR A 78 -11.68 4.19 3.38
CA THR A 78 -10.96 5.46 3.33
C THR A 78 -11.91 6.61 3.61
N GLU A 79 -11.51 7.56 4.46
CA GLU A 79 -12.27 8.78 4.76
C GLU A 79 -12.60 9.61 3.51
N VAL A 80 -11.74 9.52 2.50
CA VAL A 80 -11.95 10.22 1.21
C VAL A 80 -13.21 9.71 0.50
N GLN A 81 -13.55 8.43 0.61
CA GLN A 81 -14.78 7.89 0.02
C GLN A 81 -16.04 8.49 0.66
N ASP A 82 -16.01 8.71 1.96
CA ASP A 82 -17.12 9.36 2.68
C ASP A 82 -17.24 10.83 2.25
N LYS A 83 -16.12 11.53 2.08
CA LYS A 83 -16.10 12.91 1.56
C LYS A 83 -16.69 13.01 0.14
N ILE A 84 -16.34 12.06 -0.73
CA ILE A 84 -16.90 11.97 -2.10
C ILE A 84 -18.42 11.71 -2.03
N ALA A 85 -18.86 10.74 -1.23
CA ALA A 85 -20.27 10.41 -1.07
C ALA A 85 -21.08 11.60 -0.55
N GLU A 86 -20.57 12.30 0.46
CA GLU A 86 -21.25 13.47 1.01
C GLU A 86 -21.27 14.64 0.00
N THR A 87 -20.20 14.85 -0.75
CA THR A 87 -20.18 15.84 -1.84
C THR A 87 -21.25 15.55 -2.88
N ILE A 88 -21.43 14.29 -3.28
CA ILE A 88 -22.48 13.89 -4.21
C ILE A 88 -23.87 14.23 -3.63
N ARG A 89 -24.12 13.88 -2.36
CA ARG A 89 -25.41 14.19 -1.69
C ARG A 89 -25.69 15.69 -1.66
N LEU A 90 -24.67 16.51 -1.38
CA LEU A 90 -24.80 17.97 -1.40
C LEU A 90 -25.09 18.49 -2.80
N LEU A 91 -24.42 18.01 -3.83
CA LEU A 91 -24.66 18.38 -5.22
C LEU A 91 -26.10 18.03 -5.66
N GLN A 92 -26.61 16.86 -5.25
CA GLN A 92 -28.01 16.48 -5.48
C GLN A 92 -28.98 17.40 -4.73
N LYS A 93 -28.72 17.65 -3.44
CA LYS A 93 -29.53 18.55 -2.60
C LYS A 93 -29.68 19.96 -3.20
N TYR A 94 -28.62 20.47 -3.83
CA TYR A 94 -28.61 21.79 -4.45
C TYR A 94 -28.92 21.75 -5.96
N ASN A 95 -29.47 20.63 -6.47
CA ASN A 95 -29.86 20.44 -7.88
C ASN A 95 -28.74 20.74 -8.89
N LYS A 96 -27.49 20.44 -8.50
CA LYS A 96 -26.32 20.53 -9.39
C LYS A 96 -26.12 19.27 -10.24
N ILE A 97 -26.62 18.16 -9.75
CA ILE A 97 -26.72 16.87 -10.46
C ILE A 97 -28.11 16.28 -10.20
N ASP A 98 -28.53 15.33 -11.02
CA ASP A 98 -29.84 14.70 -10.94
C ASP A 98 -30.02 14.00 -9.56
N SER A 99 -31.07 14.42 -8.84
CA SER A 99 -31.40 13.89 -7.51
C SER A 99 -32.06 12.51 -7.55
N ASN A 100 -32.50 12.06 -8.71
CA ASN A 100 -33.11 10.71 -8.86
C ASN A 100 -32.07 9.61 -9.02
N LEU A 101 -30.80 9.96 -9.30
CA LEU A 101 -29.73 8.98 -9.44
C LEU A 101 -29.29 8.46 -8.07
N THR A 102 -29.09 7.17 -7.96
CA THR A 102 -28.43 6.56 -6.82
C THR A 102 -26.96 6.97 -6.76
N LEU A 103 -26.33 6.83 -5.60
CA LEU A 103 -24.91 7.14 -5.42
C LEU A 103 -24.03 6.34 -6.42
N ARG A 104 -24.37 5.09 -6.68
CA ARG A 104 -23.67 4.23 -7.65
C ARG A 104 -23.82 4.73 -9.08
N GLU A 105 -24.99 5.16 -9.46
CA GLU A 105 -25.23 5.70 -10.81
C GLU A 105 -24.47 7.03 -11.02
N VAL A 106 -24.44 7.89 -10.01
CA VAL A 106 -23.61 9.11 -10.04
C VAL A 106 -22.14 8.76 -10.17
N TYR A 107 -21.66 7.80 -9.36
CA TYR A 107 -20.28 7.33 -9.44
C TYR A 107 -19.95 6.81 -10.85
N ASN A 108 -20.75 5.89 -11.37
CA ASN A 108 -20.53 5.31 -12.70
C ASN A 108 -20.55 6.36 -13.81
N LYS A 109 -21.39 7.40 -13.68
CA LYS A 109 -21.56 8.44 -14.69
C LYS A 109 -20.42 9.46 -14.69
N TYR A 110 -19.85 9.80 -13.52
CA TYR A 110 -18.97 10.95 -13.38
C TYR A 110 -17.58 10.61 -12.80
N LEU A 111 -17.44 9.52 -12.07
CA LEU A 111 -16.24 9.21 -11.27
C LEU A 111 -15.61 7.86 -11.60
N HIS A 112 -16.25 7.05 -12.47
CA HIS A 112 -15.68 5.76 -12.86
C HIS A 112 -14.34 5.99 -13.58
N PRO A 113 -13.31 5.14 -13.36
CA PRO A 113 -12.00 5.28 -13.99
C PRO A 113 -12.03 5.40 -15.53
N GLU A 114 -13.01 4.76 -16.17
CA GLU A 114 -13.21 4.86 -17.63
C GLU A 114 -13.79 6.21 -18.08
N VAL A 115 -14.33 7.01 -17.17
CA VAL A 115 -14.94 8.32 -17.47
C VAL A 115 -14.01 9.46 -17.08
N LEU A 116 -13.19 9.25 -16.04
CA LEU A 116 -12.25 10.26 -15.57
C LEU A 116 -11.13 10.50 -16.60
N PRO A 117 -10.75 11.77 -16.84
CA PRO A 117 -9.62 12.11 -17.71
C PRO A 117 -8.30 11.84 -16.98
N LEU A 118 -7.94 10.54 -16.87
CA LEU A 118 -6.73 10.10 -16.16
C LEU A 118 -5.42 10.56 -16.81
N ASP A 119 -5.48 11.12 -18.01
CA ASP A 119 -4.39 11.72 -18.77
C ASP A 119 -4.27 13.25 -18.60
N ASP A 120 -5.11 13.86 -17.74
CA ASP A 120 -5.05 15.31 -17.47
C ASP A 120 -3.70 15.70 -16.85
N LYS A 121 -2.89 16.40 -17.67
CA LYS A 121 -1.56 16.86 -17.29
C LYS A 121 -1.56 17.84 -16.11
N THR A 122 -2.67 18.54 -15.86
CA THR A 122 -2.80 19.50 -14.76
C THR A 122 -2.75 18.77 -13.41
N ILE A 123 -3.43 17.61 -13.32
CA ILE A 123 -3.44 16.77 -12.12
C ILE A 123 -2.03 16.24 -11.83
N TRP A 124 -1.36 15.68 -12.84
CA TRP A 124 -0.02 15.14 -12.69
C TRP A 124 1.00 16.21 -12.34
N LYS A 125 0.89 17.40 -12.92
CA LYS A 125 1.72 18.55 -12.56
C LYS A 125 1.50 18.97 -11.10
N ALA A 126 0.25 19.05 -10.65
CA ALA A 126 -0.05 19.37 -9.26
C ALA A 126 0.56 18.35 -8.28
N LEU A 127 0.49 17.05 -8.60
CA LEU A 127 1.15 16.00 -7.82
C LEU A 127 2.67 16.18 -7.74
N GLN A 128 3.31 16.50 -8.86
CA GLN A 128 4.76 16.75 -8.93
C GLN A 128 5.15 17.99 -8.12
N GLU A 129 4.26 18.97 -8.00
CA GLU A 129 4.37 20.18 -7.16
C GLU A 129 3.95 19.96 -5.70
N ASN A 130 3.70 18.69 -5.31
CA ASN A 130 3.35 18.28 -3.95
C ASN A 130 1.91 18.59 -3.50
N SER A 131 0.97 18.74 -4.41
CA SER A 131 -0.46 18.78 -4.07
C SER A 131 -0.99 17.37 -3.79
N VAL A 132 -0.62 16.82 -2.63
CA VAL A 132 -0.96 15.44 -2.24
C VAL A 132 -2.03 15.36 -1.15
N LEU A 133 -2.60 16.49 -0.75
CA LEU A 133 -3.62 16.56 0.30
C LEU A 133 -4.85 15.72 -0.09
N ASN A 134 -5.33 14.91 0.85
CA ASN A 134 -6.43 13.95 0.67
C ASN A 134 -6.19 12.84 -0.37
N ILE A 135 -4.96 12.65 -0.83
CA ILE A 135 -4.62 11.48 -1.65
C ILE A 135 -4.16 10.38 -0.71
N PHE A 136 -4.94 9.30 -0.66
CA PHE A 136 -4.71 8.19 0.25
C PHE A 136 -3.25 7.71 0.22
N GLN A 137 -2.63 7.61 1.38
CA GLN A 137 -1.23 7.29 1.65
C GLN A 137 -0.20 8.31 1.15
N PHE A 138 -0.51 9.16 0.17
CA PHE A 138 0.42 10.18 -0.34
C PHE A 138 0.41 11.48 0.47
N ASP A 139 -0.60 11.71 1.30
CA ASP A 139 -0.68 12.81 2.25
C ASP A 139 0.21 12.60 3.51
N SER A 140 0.84 11.44 3.64
CA SER A 140 1.89 11.19 4.62
C SER A 140 3.25 11.73 4.17
N ASP A 141 4.18 11.94 5.11
CA ASP A 141 5.55 12.39 4.78
C ASP A 141 6.24 11.46 3.79
N VAL A 142 6.12 10.15 3.98
CA VAL A 142 6.72 9.13 3.11
C VAL A 142 6.10 9.18 1.71
N GLY A 143 4.76 9.21 1.63
CA GLY A 143 4.04 9.27 0.36
C GLY A 143 4.33 10.57 -0.40
N SER A 144 4.33 11.71 0.29
CA SER A 144 4.68 13.00 -0.26
C SER A 144 6.10 13.02 -0.85
N GLN A 145 7.07 12.45 -0.14
CA GLN A 145 8.45 12.32 -0.63
C GLN A 145 8.54 11.39 -1.85
N ALA A 146 7.78 10.30 -1.87
CA ALA A 146 7.73 9.39 -3.01
C ALA A 146 7.16 10.11 -4.26
N ALA A 147 6.05 10.83 -4.13
CA ALA A 147 5.45 11.60 -5.21
C ALA A 147 6.42 12.65 -5.78
N LYS A 148 7.14 13.38 -4.90
CA LYS A 148 8.13 14.38 -5.30
C LYS A 148 9.32 13.80 -6.05
N LYS A 149 9.81 12.62 -5.64
CA LYS A 149 10.99 11.97 -6.21
C LYS A 149 10.65 11.27 -7.52
N ILE A 150 9.57 10.47 -7.55
CA ILE A 150 9.16 9.67 -8.70
C ILE A 150 8.54 10.57 -9.78
N LYS A 151 7.83 11.64 -9.38
CA LYS A 151 7.11 12.55 -10.28
C LYS A 151 6.20 11.79 -11.24
N PRO A 152 5.16 11.13 -10.74
CA PRO A 152 4.27 10.32 -11.57
C PRO A 152 3.58 11.19 -12.62
N THR A 153 3.41 10.64 -13.81
CA THR A 153 2.77 11.27 -14.99
C THR A 153 1.50 10.55 -15.43
N ASN A 154 1.21 9.42 -14.80
CA ASN A 154 0.04 8.60 -15.07
C ASN A 154 -0.29 7.72 -13.84
N ILE A 155 -1.47 7.09 -13.89
CA ILE A 155 -1.98 6.29 -12.77
C ILE A 155 -1.10 5.06 -12.46
N MET A 156 -0.45 4.48 -13.47
CA MET A 156 0.42 3.32 -13.27
C MET A 156 1.67 3.71 -12.50
N GLU A 157 2.32 4.79 -12.89
CA GLU A 157 3.47 5.33 -12.14
C GLU A 157 3.10 5.76 -10.71
N MET A 158 1.86 6.20 -10.49
CA MET A 158 1.37 6.49 -9.16
C MET A 158 1.16 5.22 -8.34
N ALA A 159 0.65 4.15 -8.95
CA ALA A 159 0.54 2.84 -8.32
C ALA A 159 1.93 2.26 -7.98
N ASP A 160 2.89 2.38 -8.90
CA ASP A 160 4.28 2.00 -8.67
C ASP A 160 4.88 2.79 -7.49
N ALA A 161 4.65 4.10 -7.45
CA ALA A 161 5.11 4.95 -6.34
C ALA A 161 4.55 4.49 -4.99
N ASN A 162 3.27 4.07 -4.96
CA ASN A 162 2.64 3.53 -3.75
C ASN A 162 3.28 2.20 -3.30
N GLY A 163 3.63 1.33 -4.23
CA GLY A 163 4.38 0.10 -3.92
C GLY A 163 5.80 0.40 -3.42
N LEU A 164 6.52 1.22 -4.16
CA LEU A 164 7.93 1.52 -3.92
C LEU A 164 8.19 2.34 -2.65
N MET A 165 7.25 3.17 -2.21
CA MET A 165 7.43 3.94 -0.96
C MET A 165 7.53 3.05 0.29
N ARG A 166 7.10 1.80 0.22
CA ARG A 166 7.23 0.81 1.30
C ARG A 166 8.59 0.09 1.25
N LEU A 167 9.28 0.13 0.13
CA LEU A 167 10.56 -0.53 -0.12
C LEU A 167 11.74 0.47 0.01
N MET A 168 11.72 1.28 1.08
CA MET A 168 12.70 2.36 1.26
C MET A 168 14.02 1.90 1.91
N THR A 169 14.12 0.64 2.31
CA THR A 169 15.33 0.11 2.94
C THR A 169 16.17 -0.66 1.93
N ALA A 170 17.43 -0.28 1.82
CA ALA A 170 18.45 -1.05 1.13
C ALA A 170 19.55 -1.43 2.13
N GLU A 171 20.35 -2.42 1.80
CA GLU A 171 21.59 -2.71 2.54
C GLU A 171 22.48 -1.46 2.54
N LYS A 172 23.30 -1.32 3.56
CA LYS A 172 24.15 -0.15 3.74
C LYS A 172 25.06 0.06 2.52
N GLY A 173 24.81 1.12 1.76
CA GLY A 173 25.55 1.48 0.54
C GLY A 173 24.95 0.92 -0.76
N ALA A 174 23.82 0.21 -0.71
CA ALA A 174 23.09 -0.21 -1.89
C ALA A 174 22.01 0.81 -2.29
N GLU A 175 21.71 0.89 -3.58
CA GLU A 175 20.64 1.71 -4.15
C GLU A 175 19.27 1.12 -3.76
N THR A 176 18.35 1.97 -3.31
CA THR A 176 16.98 1.54 -3.00
C THR A 176 16.19 1.20 -4.28
N PRO A 177 15.15 0.34 -4.20
CA PRO A 177 14.29 0.08 -5.36
C PRO A 177 13.68 1.36 -5.96
N MET A 178 13.35 2.34 -5.13
CA MET A 178 12.83 3.63 -5.60
C MET A 178 13.87 4.43 -6.39
N GLU A 179 15.11 4.49 -5.93
CA GLU A 179 16.20 5.18 -6.63
C GLU A 179 16.50 4.50 -7.96
N LYS A 180 16.52 3.18 -7.99
CA LYS A 180 16.66 2.36 -9.19
C LYS A 180 15.53 2.65 -10.19
N TYR A 181 14.29 2.67 -9.74
CA TYR A 181 13.13 3.02 -10.54
C TYR A 181 13.26 4.41 -11.17
N ILE A 182 13.61 5.43 -10.39
CA ILE A 182 13.81 6.80 -10.88
C ILE A 182 14.93 6.85 -11.92
N ARG A 183 16.02 6.17 -11.67
CA ARG A 183 17.17 6.11 -12.58
C ARG A 183 16.79 5.51 -13.93
N TYR A 184 16.03 4.40 -13.92
CA TYR A 184 15.59 3.74 -15.16
C TYR A 184 14.43 4.48 -15.84
N LYS A 185 13.54 5.11 -15.10
CA LYS A 185 12.50 6.01 -15.65
C LYS A 185 13.14 7.14 -16.47
N ASN A 186 14.21 7.73 -15.97
CA ASN A 186 14.93 8.79 -16.66
C ASN A 186 15.75 8.27 -17.85
N ASN A 187 16.24 7.04 -17.80
CA ASN A 187 17.00 6.43 -18.87
C ASN A 187 16.82 4.91 -18.87
N LEU A 188 15.85 4.43 -19.64
CA LEU A 188 15.50 3.01 -19.73
C LEU A 188 16.65 2.13 -20.25
N SER A 189 17.61 2.70 -21.01
CA SER A 189 18.75 1.93 -21.50
C SER A 189 19.64 1.39 -20.39
N LEU A 190 19.63 2.03 -19.20
CA LEU A 190 20.38 1.57 -18.04
C LEU A 190 19.83 0.25 -17.48
N TRP A 191 18.52 0.00 -17.59
CA TRP A 191 17.94 -1.28 -17.23
C TRP A 191 18.43 -2.41 -18.17
N TYR A 192 18.45 -2.17 -19.47
CA TYR A 192 18.98 -3.15 -20.44
C TYR A 192 20.47 -3.42 -20.19
N GLN A 193 21.26 -2.39 -19.90
CA GLN A 193 22.67 -2.56 -19.53
C GLN A 193 22.84 -3.38 -18.23
N GLU A 194 21.93 -3.23 -17.27
CA GLU A 194 21.98 -4.04 -16.04
C GLU A 194 21.66 -5.50 -16.33
N MET A 195 20.68 -5.79 -17.20
CA MET A 195 20.40 -7.15 -17.66
C MET A 195 21.61 -7.76 -18.40
N ASP A 196 22.28 -6.99 -19.26
CA ASP A 196 23.51 -7.42 -19.92
C ASP A 196 24.62 -7.75 -18.91
N ARG A 197 24.80 -6.91 -17.87
CA ARG A 197 25.78 -7.15 -16.81
C ARG A 197 25.43 -8.36 -15.94
N ALA A 198 24.15 -8.64 -15.77
CA ALA A 198 23.66 -9.81 -15.07
C ALA A 198 23.79 -11.10 -15.91
N GLY A 199 24.23 -10.98 -17.18
CA GLY A 199 24.47 -12.09 -18.06
C GLY A 199 23.24 -12.61 -18.79
N LEU A 200 22.12 -11.88 -18.80
CA LEU A 200 20.91 -12.29 -19.52
C LEU A 200 21.15 -12.21 -21.03
N THR A 201 20.81 -13.28 -21.73
CA THR A 201 20.78 -13.31 -23.19
C THR A 201 19.69 -12.38 -23.76
N LYS A 202 19.76 -12.02 -25.02
CA LYS A 202 18.73 -11.19 -25.65
C LYS A 202 17.36 -11.86 -25.69
N GLU A 203 17.32 -13.17 -25.74
CA GLU A 203 16.08 -13.96 -25.67
C GLU A 203 15.45 -13.84 -24.29
N GLU A 204 16.24 -14.00 -23.23
CA GLU A 204 15.78 -13.83 -21.83
C GLU A 204 15.35 -12.39 -21.55
N GLN A 205 16.08 -11.38 -22.03
CA GLN A 205 15.67 -9.97 -21.91
C GLN A 205 14.32 -9.72 -22.58
N THR A 206 14.12 -10.28 -23.77
CA THR A 206 12.84 -10.17 -24.50
C THR A 206 11.71 -10.87 -23.75
N ALA A 207 11.97 -12.00 -23.10
CA ALA A 207 10.98 -12.72 -22.30
C ALA A 207 10.58 -11.95 -21.03
N VAL A 208 11.51 -11.22 -20.39
CA VAL A 208 11.30 -10.46 -19.15
C VAL A 208 10.63 -9.09 -19.42
N GLU A 209 10.91 -8.49 -20.58
CA GLU A 209 10.46 -7.14 -20.93
C GLU A 209 8.96 -6.90 -20.79
N PRO A 210 8.03 -7.78 -21.23
CA PRO A 210 6.59 -7.58 -21.08
C PRO A 210 6.12 -7.44 -19.66
N TYR A 211 6.84 -8.04 -18.71
CA TYR A 211 6.46 -8.04 -17.29
C TYR A 211 6.94 -6.79 -16.53
N PHE A 212 8.10 -6.25 -16.89
CA PHE A 212 8.76 -5.22 -16.09
C PHE A 212 9.02 -3.90 -16.80
N LYS A 213 8.91 -3.82 -18.13
CA LYS A 213 9.15 -2.58 -18.85
C LYS A 213 8.24 -1.44 -18.41
N GLN A 214 6.98 -1.74 -18.08
CA GLN A 214 6.00 -0.76 -17.63
C GLN A 214 6.39 -0.10 -16.31
N SER A 215 7.06 -0.84 -15.43
CA SER A 215 7.61 -0.35 -14.15
C SER A 215 9.13 -0.11 -14.24
N TYR A 216 9.63 0.20 -15.42
CA TYR A 216 11.04 0.52 -15.67
C TYR A 216 12.03 -0.53 -15.15
N GLY A 217 11.64 -1.82 -15.17
CA GLY A 217 12.50 -2.92 -14.74
C GLY A 217 12.54 -3.14 -13.22
N VAL A 218 11.77 -2.41 -12.43
CA VAL A 218 11.72 -2.55 -10.97
C VAL A 218 10.33 -3.03 -10.56
N PRO A 219 10.17 -4.24 -10.01
CA PRO A 219 8.87 -4.73 -9.57
C PRO A 219 8.39 -3.97 -8.32
N PRO A 220 7.27 -3.22 -8.40
CA PRO A 220 6.74 -2.49 -7.25
C PRO A 220 5.86 -3.35 -6.33
N SER A 221 5.48 -4.56 -6.75
CA SER A 221 4.61 -5.46 -5.99
C SER A 221 4.93 -6.94 -6.21
N GLN A 222 4.46 -7.78 -5.29
CA GLN A 222 4.60 -9.24 -5.39
C GLN A 222 3.82 -9.80 -6.58
N GLU A 223 2.64 -9.23 -6.87
CA GLU A 223 1.78 -9.67 -7.97
C GLU A 223 2.49 -9.53 -9.32
N GLN A 224 3.33 -8.54 -9.48
CA GLN A 224 4.10 -8.38 -10.70
C GLN A 224 5.19 -9.46 -10.82
N LEU A 225 5.84 -9.81 -9.71
CA LEU A 225 6.80 -10.92 -9.67
C LEU A 225 6.13 -12.28 -9.93
N MET A 226 4.90 -12.48 -9.43
CA MET A 226 4.16 -13.74 -9.62
C MET A 226 3.67 -13.96 -11.06
N ARG A 227 3.67 -12.93 -11.90
CA ARG A 227 3.29 -13.03 -13.33
C ARG A 227 4.42 -13.54 -14.22
N MET A 228 5.63 -13.54 -13.72
CA MET A 228 6.82 -14.05 -14.38
C MET A 228 6.90 -15.59 -14.28
#